data_d7c4eb4e742fec0d160f868a55610462
#
_entry.id   d7c4eb4e742fec0d160f868a55610462
#
_cell.length_a   1.000
_cell.length_b   1.000
_cell.length_c   1.000
_cell.angle_alpha   90.00
_cell.angle_beta   90.00
_cell.angle_gamma   90.00
#
_symmetry.space_group_name_H-M   'P 1'
#
loop_
_entity.id
_entity.type
_entity.pdbx_description
1 polymer ?
#
loop_
_entity_poly.entity_id
_entity_poly.type
_entity_poly.pdbx_seq_one_letter_code
_entity_poly.pdbx_strand_id
1 'polypeptide(L)'
;MTLDDINRRKFVRNTGLGVLAFNTGGIPTLLTPQQAYAQSVKFSHLAQADAALLAAFADHLLPGAAANGIAHFVDHQLGVDAQECLLMCKYFPAIRAPFDVFYQTGLAALRQAVKAQYDGVFEALSAAEKDALTESLWRGQVDKWLGPPPPLFYMMVRSDAVDVVYGTKDGFDALNIPYMAHILPQEKW
;
A
#
# COMPACT_ATOMS: atom_id res chain seq x y z
N MET A 1 -2.71 -32.26 -0.77
CA MET A 1 -3.06 -31.29 0.27
C MET A 1 -3.81 -30.19 -0.46
N THR A 2 -5.13 -30.23 -0.42
CA THR A 2 -6.00 -29.31 -1.15
C THR A 2 -6.06 -27.99 -0.39
N LEU A 3 -6.15 -26.88 -1.12
CA LEU A 3 -6.24 -25.51 -0.56
C LEU A 3 -7.42 -25.31 0.42
N ASP A 4 -8.39 -26.20 0.44
CA ASP A 4 -9.57 -26.19 1.31
C ASP A 4 -9.29 -26.51 2.78
N ASP A 5 -8.15 -27.12 3.11
CA ASP A 5 -7.80 -27.51 4.49
C ASP A 5 -7.05 -26.41 5.27
N ILE A 6 -6.75 -25.29 4.63
CA ILE A 6 -6.19 -24.13 5.33
C ILE A 6 -7.34 -23.42 6.05
N ASN A 7 -7.55 -23.82 7.27
CA ASN A 7 -8.56 -23.25 8.13
C ASN A 7 -8.39 -21.72 8.21
N ARG A 8 -9.25 -20.96 7.50
CA ARG A 8 -9.24 -19.50 7.43
C ARG A 8 -9.04 -18.84 8.81
N ARG A 9 -9.56 -19.45 9.88
CA ARG A 9 -9.40 -18.98 11.27
C ARG A 9 -7.97 -19.11 11.80
N LYS A 10 -7.20 -20.14 11.41
CA LYS A 10 -5.78 -20.26 11.77
C LYS A 10 -4.93 -19.26 10.99
N PHE A 11 -5.33 -18.94 9.79
CA PHE A 11 -4.66 -18.06 8.87
C PHE A 11 -4.72 -16.59 9.33
N VAL A 12 -5.88 -16.10 9.67
CA VAL A 12 -6.11 -14.72 10.15
C VAL A 12 -5.52 -14.50 11.55
N ARG A 13 -5.34 -15.56 12.33
CA ARG A 13 -4.94 -15.47 13.75
C ARG A 13 -3.46 -15.14 13.99
N ASN A 14 -2.61 -15.26 12.99
CA ASN A 14 -1.16 -15.12 13.17
C ASN A 14 -0.49 -13.93 12.45
N THR A 15 -1.19 -13.16 11.61
CA THR A 15 -0.52 -12.25 10.67
C THR A 15 -1.17 -10.90 10.44
N GLY A 16 -1.98 -10.35 11.31
CA GLY A 16 -2.51 -8.98 11.11
C GLY A 16 -3.12 -8.75 9.71
N LEU A 17 -2.40 -8.10 8.79
CA LEU A 17 -2.82 -7.88 7.39
C LEU A 17 -2.98 -9.16 6.55
N GLY A 18 -2.76 -10.32 7.16
CA GLY A 18 -2.94 -11.59 6.47
C GLY A 18 -1.80 -11.94 5.53
N VAL A 19 -1.75 -13.20 5.20
CA VAL A 19 -0.87 -13.77 4.21
C VAL A 19 -1.61 -13.74 2.88
N LEU A 20 -0.99 -13.19 1.85
CA LEU A 20 -1.53 -13.03 0.51
C LEU A 20 -0.94 -14.08 -0.43
N ALA A 21 -1.66 -14.45 -1.47
CA ALA A 21 -1.19 -15.43 -2.44
C ALA A 21 -0.39 -14.74 -3.55
N PHE A 22 0.93 -14.79 -3.47
CA PHE A 22 1.82 -14.27 -4.49
C PHE A 22 2.25 -15.36 -5.47
N ASN A 23 2.48 -15.00 -6.72
CA ASN A 23 3.04 -15.93 -7.71
C ASN A 23 4.57 -15.90 -7.65
N THR A 24 5.17 -16.99 -7.18
CA THR A 24 6.63 -17.14 -7.12
C THR A 24 7.05 -18.20 -8.16
N GLY A 25 7.41 -17.73 -9.37
CA GLY A 25 7.86 -18.65 -10.43
C GLY A 25 6.78 -19.59 -10.96
N GLY A 26 5.52 -19.16 -11.00
CA GLY A 26 4.39 -19.98 -11.45
C GLY A 26 3.69 -20.77 -10.34
N ILE A 27 4.16 -20.68 -9.11
CA ILE A 27 3.58 -21.38 -7.95
C ILE A 27 2.94 -20.35 -7.02
N PRO A 28 1.63 -20.46 -6.69
CA PRO A 28 1.01 -19.63 -5.68
C PRO A 28 1.65 -19.89 -4.30
N THR A 29 2.29 -18.87 -3.76
CA THR A 29 2.97 -18.92 -2.46
C THR A 29 2.32 -17.94 -1.51
N LEU A 30 2.02 -18.38 -0.30
CA LEU A 30 1.42 -17.55 0.73
C LEU A 30 2.51 -16.77 1.48
N LEU A 31 2.52 -15.46 1.32
CA LEU A 31 3.51 -14.54 1.92
C LEU A 31 2.81 -13.32 2.51
N THR A 32 3.41 -12.74 3.55
CA THR A 32 3.05 -11.36 3.92
C THR A 32 3.62 -10.38 2.89
N PRO A 33 3.09 -9.14 2.78
CA PRO A 33 3.69 -8.11 1.91
C PRO A 33 5.17 -7.89 2.20
N GLN A 34 5.58 -7.90 3.47
CA GLN A 34 6.96 -7.79 3.92
C GLN A 34 7.82 -8.95 3.40
N GLN A 35 7.31 -10.19 3.49
CA GLN A 35 8.01 -11.35 2.96
C GLN A 35 8.13 -11.32 1.43
N ALA A 36 7.09 -10.86 0.73
CA ALA A 36 7.12 -10.67 -0.71
C ALA A 36 8.18 -9.64 -1.11
N TYR A 37 8.29 -8.53 -0.38
CA TYR A 37 9.35 -7.55 -0.54
C TYR A 37 10.74 -8.16 -0.33
N ALA A 38 10.96 -8.84 0.80
CA ALA A 38 12.25 -9.45 1.14
C ALA A 38 12.70 -10.51 0.12
N GLN A 39 11.76 -11.20 -0.52
CA GLN A 39 12.01 -12.21 -1.54
C GLN A 39 12.02 -11.63 -2.97
N SER A 40 11.87 -10.30 -3.12
CA SER A 40 11.83 -9.63 -4.42
C SER A 40 10.82 -10.27 -5.39
N VAL A 41 9.63 -10.58 -4.88
CA VAL A 41 8.55 -11.14 -5.70
C VAL A 41 8.19 -10.16 -6.81
N LYS A 42 8.00 -10.65 -8.03
CA LYS A 42 7.67 -9.82 -9.19
C LYS A 42 6.26 -9.24 -9.07
N PHE A 43 6.11 -8.00 -9.48
CA PHE A 43 4.83 -7.33 -9.58
C PHE A 43 4.01 -7.87 -10.76
N SER A 44 2.69 -7.90 -10.60
CA SER A 44 1.74 -8.41 -11.60
C SER A 44 0.91 -7.29 -12.25
N HIS A 45 0.67 -6.20 -11.54
CA HIS A 45 -0.21 -5.10 -11.92
C HIS A 45 0.53 -3.76 -12.01
N LEU A 46 1.56 -3.56 -11.19
CA LEU A 46 2.40 -2.37 -11.22
C LEU A 46 3.64 -2.57 -12.09
N ALA A 47 3.97 -1.59 -12.89
CA ALA A 47 5.29 -1.53 -13.50
C ALA A 47 6.38 -1.38 -12.42
N GLN A 48 7.56 -1.95 -12.62
CA GLN A 48 8.67 -1.89 -11.66
C GLN A 48 9.00 -0.46 -11.21
N ALA A 49 8.97 0.50 -12.14
CA ALA A 49 9.23 1.92 -11.85
C ALA A 49 8.10 2.56 -11.03
N ASP A 50 6.86 2.14 -11.22
CA ASP A 50 5.72 2.62 -10.43
C ASP A 50 5.75 2.04 -9.02
N ALA A 51 6.08 0.78 -8.89
CA ALA A 51 6.25 0.13 -7.60
C ALA A 51 7.39 0.75 -6.77
N ALA A 52 8.52 1.09 -7.41
CA ALA A 52 9.63 1.78 -6.76
C ALA A 52 9.22 3.18 -6.27
N LEU A 53 8.56 3.96 -7.13
CA LEU A 53 8.07 5.30 -6.78
C LEU A 53 7.02 5.22 -5.64
N LEU A 54 6.08 4.28 -5.72
CA LEU A 54 5.08 4.07 -4.66
C LEU A 54 5.75 3.74 -3.33
N ALA A 55 6.72 2.82 -3.34
CA ALA A 55 7.45 2.45 -2.14
C ALA A 55 8.21 3.64 -1.55
N ALA A 56 8.93 4.41 -2.38
CA ALA A 56 9.69 5.57 -1.92
C ALA A 56 8.80 6.69 -1.38
N PHE A 57 7.68 6.97 -2.05
CA PHE A 57 6.72 7.98 -1.61
C PHE A 57 6.03 7.55 -0.31
N ALA A 58 5.54 6.32 -0.22
CA ALA A 58 4.90 5.80 0.98
C ALA A 58 5.87 5.74 2.17
N ASP A 59 7.14 5.40 1.96
CA ASP A 59 8.17 5.36 3.00
C ASP A 59 8.51 6.75 3.54
N HIS A 60 8.43 7.77 2.66
CA HIS A 60 8.55 9.17 3.09
C HIS A 60 7.34 9.62 3.93
N LEU A 61 6.11 9.19 3.58
CA LEU A 61 4.90 9.48 4.35
C LEU A 61 4.87 8.76 5.70
N LEU A 62 5.35 7.54 5.73
CA LEU A 62 5.40 6.69 6.91
C LEU A 62 6.64 5.79 6.86
N PRO A 63 7.69 6.14 7.64
CA PRO A 63 8.93 5.36 7.67
C PRO A 63 8.68 3.88 7.95
N GLY A 64 9.29 3.03 7.13
CA GLY A 64 9.13 1.57 7.18
C GLY A 64 8.11 1.01 6.19
N ALA A 65 7.30 1.84 5.52
CA ALA A 65 6.29 1.35 4.57
C ALA A 65 6.90 0.55 3.42
N ALA A 66 8.04 0.97 2.88
CA ALA A 66 8.73 0.23 1.82
C ALA A 66 9.17 -1.17 2.30
N ALA A 67 9.83 -1.24 3.46
CA ALA A 67 10.31 -2.50 4.03
C ALA A 67 9.16 -3.43 4.46
N ASN A 68 8.01 -2.88 4.84
CA ASN A 68 6.79 -3.63 5.14
C ASN A 68 6.02 -4.04 3.86
N GLY A 69 6.54 -3.72 2.66
CA GLY A 69 6.06 -4.26 1.41
C GLY A 69 4.83 -3.55 0.84
N ILE A 70 4.69 -2.23 1.04
CA ILE A 70 3.54 -1.45 0.52
C ILE A 70 3.30 -1.66 -0.97
N ALA A 71 4.36 -1.68 -1.79
CA ALA A 71 4.21 -1.88 -3.23
C ALA A 71 3.66 -3.28 -3.57
N HIS A 72 4.09 -4.32 -2.84
CA HIS A 72 3.58 -5.68 -3.00
C HIS A 72 2.14 -5.82 -2.51
N PHE A 73 1.79 -5.12 -1.42
CA PHE A 73 0.42 -5.06 -0.94
C PHE A 73 -0.50 -4.45 -1.98
N VAL A 74 -0.19 -3.25 -2.46
CA VAL A 74 -0.99 -2.56 -3.48
C VAL A 74 -1.06 -3.38 -4.77
N ASP A 75 0.07 -3.86 -5.29
CA ASP A 75 0.11 -4.70 -6.49
C ASP A 75 -0.82 -5.92 -6.39
N HIS A 76 -0.75 -6.64 -5.27
CA HIS A 76 -1.63 -7.78 -5.03
C HIS A 76 -3.10 -7.37 -5.00
N GLN A 77 -3.42 -6.29 -4.28
CA GLN A 77 -4.79 -5.83 -4.11
C GLN A 77 -5.43 -5.28 -5.39
N LEU A 78 -4.62 -4.79 -6.33
CA LEU A 78 -5.10 -4.40 -7.67
C LEU A 78 -5.60 -5.59 -8.50
N GLY A 79 -5.16 -6.80 -8.19
CA GLY A 79 -5.64 -8.05 -8.82
C GLY A 79 -6.82 -8.72 -8.13
N VAL A 80 -7.27 -8.19 -6.99
CA VAL A 80 -8.38 -8.74 -6.22
C VAL A 80 -9.70 -8.13 -6.68
N ASP A 81 -10.80 -8.90 -6.58
CA ASP A 81 -12.13 -8.33 -6.82
C ASP A 81 -12.36 -7.08 -5.96
N ALA A 82 -12.94 -6.04 -6.55
CA ALA A 82 -13.14 -4.76 -5.90
C ALA A 82 -13.94 -4.86 -4.58
N GLN A 83 -14.80 -5.85 -4.45
CA GLN A 83 -15.58 -6.07 -3.23
C GLN A 83 -14.74 -6.69 -2.10
N GLU A 84 -13.73 -7.48 -2.45
CA GLU A 84 -12.84 -8.17 -1.51
C GLU A 84 -11.52 -7.42 -1.27
N CYS A 85 -11.21 -6.43 -2.12
CA CYS A 85 -10.03 -5.60 -2.03
C CYS A 85 -9.91 -4.90 -0.66
N LEU A 86 -8.68 -4.79 -0.14
CA LEU A 86 -8.38 -4.17 1.15
C LEU A 86 -7.90 -2.72 1.02
N LEU A 87 -7.68 -2.21 -0.20
CA LEU A 87 -7.25 -0.82 -0.40
C LEU A 87 -8.29 0.18 0.14
N MET A 88 -7.80 1.23 0.78
CA MET A 88 -8.65 2.28 1.32
C MET A 88 -9.52 2.94 0.24
N CYS A 89 -9.04 3.02 -0.99
CA CYS A 89 -9.78 3.61 -2.12
C CYS A 89 -11.15 2.97 -2.37
N LYS A 90 -11.37 1.70 -1.99
CA LYS A 90 -12.65 1.00 -2.05
C LYS A 90 -13.78 1.73 -1.31
N TYR A 91 -13.45 2.40 -0.22
CA TYR A 91 -14.45 3.05 0.65
C TYR A 91 -14.77 4.48 0.22
N PHE A 92 -14.14 4.98 -0.85
CA PHE A 92 -14.37 6.32 -1.36
C PHE A 92 -15.21 6.29 -2.63
N PRO A 93 -16.49 6.77 -2.58
CA PRO A 93 -17.40 6.72 -3.75
C PRO A 93 -16.89 7.47 -4.98
N ALA A 94 -15.96 8.41 -4.78
CA ALA A 94 -15.33 9.15 -5.88
C ALA A 94 -14.31 8.31 -6.67
N ILE A 95 -13.84 7.19 -6.10
CA ILE A 95 -12.88 6.29 -6.74
C ILE A 95 -13.66 5.05 -7.18
N ARG A 96 -13.63 4.77 -8.48
CA ARG A 96 -14.33 3.61 -9.05
C ARG A 96 -13.35 2.53 -9.42
N ALA A 97 -13.76 1.28 -9.22
CA ALA A 97 -13.03 0.12 -9.74
C ALA A 97 -13.06 0.14 -11.29
N PRO A 98 -12.01 -0.41 -11.94
CA PRO A 98 -10.84 -1.01 -11.33
C PRO A 98 -9.88 0.04 -10.76
N PHE A 99 -9.25 -0.27 -9.62
CA PHE A 99 -8.44 0.71 -8.85
C PHE A 99 -7.03 0.93 -9.42
N ASP A 100 -6.61 0.12 -10.38
CA ASP A 100 -5.32 0.25 -11.08
C ASP A 100 -5.18 1.62 -11.76
N VAL A 101 -6.25 2.13 -12.39
CA VAL A 101 -6.27 3.46 -13.02
C VAL A 101 -5.96 4.56 -12.01
N PHE A 102 -6.51 4.46 -10.80
CA PHE A 102 -6.25 5.44 -9.73
C PHE A 102 -4.76 5.51 -9.36
N TYR A 103 -4.14 4.35 -9.11
CA TYR A 103 -2.72 4.29 -8.73
C TYR A 103 -1.80 4.66 -9.89
N GLN A 104 -2.04 4.11 -11.08
CA GLN A 104 -1.20 4.40 -12.26
C GLN A 104 -1.21 5.87 -12.64
N THR A 105 -2.41 6.50 -12.69
CA THR A 105 -2.51 7.93 -13.02
C THR A 105 -1.97 8.81 -11.90
N GLY A 106 -2.14 8.44 -10.63
CA GLY A 106 -1.57 9.16 -9.50
C GLY A 106 -0.05 9.11 -9.47
N LEU A 107 0.54 7.94 -9.69
CA LEU A 107 2.00 7.76 -9.76
C LEU A 107 2.60 8.46 -10.99
N ALA A 108 1.92 8.42 -12.13
CA ALA A 108 2.34 9.16 -13.31
C ALA A 108 2.33 10.68 -13.07
N ALA A 109 1.28 11.20 -12.43
CA ALA A 109 1.17 12.62 -12.07
C ALA A 109 2.25 13.03 -11.05
N LEU A 110 2.52 12.19 -10.05
CA LEU A 110 3.60 12.40 -9.07
C LEU A 110 4.97 12.48 -9.77
N ARG A 111 5.25 11.55 -10.67
CA ARG A 111 6.50 11.55 -11.46
C ARG A 111 6.65 12.82 -12.31
N GLN A 112 5.56 13.25 -12.95
CA GLN A 112 5.55 14.49 -13.74
C GLN A 112 5.78 15.72 -12.87
N ALA A 113 5.15 15.80 -11.70
CA ALA A 113 5.33 16.91 -10.75
C ALA A 113 6.79 17.00 -10.27
N VAL A 114 7.39 15.87 -9.88
CA VAL A 114 8.82 15.81 -9.50
C VAL A 114 9.72 16.28 -10.66
N LYS A 115 9.48 15.75 -11.86
CA LYS A 115 10.28 16.15 -13.03
C LYS A 115 10.14 17.62 -13.36
N ALA A 116 8.94 18.18 -13.28
CA ALA A 116 8.69 19.59 -13.60
C ALA A 116 9.28 20.55 -12.55
N GLN A 117 9.27 20.18 -11.27
CA GLN A 117 9.69 21.06 -10.19
C GLN A 117 11.17 20.93 -9.83
N TYR A 118 11.74 19.71 -9.94
CA TYR A 118 13.09 19.41 -9.45
C TYR A 118 14.03 18.84 -10.53
N ASP A 119 13.53 18.64 -11.75
CA ASP A 119 14.28 18.01 -12.85
C ASP A 119 14.93 16.66 -12.49
N GLY A 120 14.28 15.90 -11.60
CA GLY A 120 14.81 14.67 -11.01
C GLY A 120 13.81 13.53 -10.92
N VAL A 121 14.11 12.60 -10.02
CA VAL A 121 13.23 11.51 -9.59
C VAL A 121 13.00 11.62 -8.09
N PHE A 122 11.84 11.15 -7.61
CA PHE A 122 11.42 11.31 -6.20
C PHE A 122 12.45 10.73 -5.22
N GLU A 123 13.01 9.57 -5.55
CA GLU A 123 13.98 8.86 -4.70
C GLU A 123 15.24 9.69 -4.44
N ALA A 124 15.63 10.53 -5.40
CA ALA A 124 16.82 11.37 -5.32
C ALA A 124 16.60 12.74 -4.67
N LEU A 125 15.34 13.12 -4.38
CA LEU A 125 15.04 14.38 -3.72
C LEU A 125 15.57 14.38 -2.27
N SER A 126 16.00 15.55 -1.81
CA SER A 126 16.30 15.78 -0.40
C SER A 126 15.04 15.66 0.46
N ALA A 127 15.21 15.45 1.76
CA ALA A 127 14.08 15.39 2.70
C ALA A 127 13.21 16.67 2.63
N ALA A 128 13.83 17.84 2.58
CA ALA A 128 13.11 19.11 2.49
C ALA A 128 12.28 19.25 1.19
N GLU A 129 12.80 18.76 0.05
CA GLU A 129 12.07 18.77 -1.22
C GLU A 129 10.90 17.78 -1.20
N LYS A 130 11.09 16.59 -0.60
CA LYS A 130 10.02 15.61 -0.39
C LYS A 130 8.92 16.18 0.52
N ASP A 131 9.29 16.84 1.61
CA ASP A 131 8.34 17.49 2.52
C ASP A 131 7.54 18.57 1.80
N ALA A 132 8.20 19.47 1.05
CA ALA A 132 7.54 20.55 0.31
C ALA A 132 6.57 20.01 -0.76
N LEU A 133 6.97 18.97 -1.50
CA LEU A 133 6.10 18.33 -2.48
C LEU A 133 4.91 17.65 -1.82
N THR A 134 5.13 16.94 -0.71
CA THR A 134 4.09 16.27 0.06
C THR A 134 3.07 17.26 0.62
N GLU A 135 3.53 18.40 1.13
CA GLU A 135 2.64 19.47 1.58
C GLU A 135 1.82 20.06 0.43
N SER A 136 2.43 20.26 -0.74
CA SER A 136 1.73 20.73 -1.94
C SER A 136 0.66 19.73 -2.39
N LEU A 137 0.94 18.42 -2.33
CA LEU A 137 -0.04 17.37 -2.61
C LEU A 137 -1.21 17.44 -1.62
N TRP A 138 -0.92 17.49 -0.33
CA TRP A 138 -1.94 17.57 0.72
C TRP A 138 -2.84 18.80 0.57
N ARG A 139 -2.26 19.96 0.19
CA ARG A 139 -3.00 21.21 -0.04
C ARG A 139 -3.70 21.26 -1.40
N GLY A 140 -3.48 20.30 -2.28
CA GLY A 140 -4.00 20.33 -3.66
C GLY A 140 -3.37 21.41 -4.53
N GLN A 141 -2.14 21.84 -4.20
CA GLN A 141 -1.43 22.96 -4.84
C GLN A 141 -0.28 22.48 -5.72
N VAL A 142 -0.51 21.45 -6.52
CA VAL A 142 0.49 20.92 -7.46
C VAL A 142 0.15 21.36 -8.86
N ASP A 143 1.03 22.16 -9.46
CA ASP A 143 0.85 22.65 -10.81
C ASP A 143 0.85 21.51 -11.84
N LYS A 144 -0.03 21.62 -12.85
CA LYS A 144 -0.14 20.68 -13.97
C LYS A 144 -0.35 19.22 -13.55
N TRP A 145 -0.97 19.00 -12.40
CA TRP A 145 -1.31 17.66 -11.93
C TRP A 145 -2.38 17.02 -12.82
N LEU A 146 -2.05 15.91 -13.46
CA LEU A 146 -2.93 15.17 -14.38
C LEU A 146 -3.25 13.78 -13.82
N GLY A 147 -3.73 13.73 -12.57
CA GLY A 147 -4.09 12.50 -11.85
C GLY A 147 -5.37 12.67 -11.03
N PRO A 148 -5.66 11.71 -10.15
CA PRO A 148 -6.71 11.88 -9.15
C PRO A 148 -6.42 13.14 -8.31
N PRO A 149 -7.43 13.74 -7.63
CA PRO A 149 -7.18 14.91 -6.79
C PRO A 149 -5.96 14.68 -5.88
N PRO A 150 -4.94 15.59 -5.87
CA PRO A 150 -3.69 15.36 -5.14
C PRO A 150 -3.88 15.00 -3.66
N PRO A 151 -4.79 15.68 -2.89
CA PRO A 151 -5.05 15.32 -1.50
C PRO A 151 -5.62 13.91 -1.35
N LEU A 152 -6.43 13.47 -2.31
CA LEU A 152 -7.03 12.14 -2.29
C LEU A 152 -5.96 11.06 -2.55
N PHE A 153 -5.08 11.28 -3.53
CA PHE A 153 -3.96 10.38 -3.81
C PHE A 153 -3.03 10.26 -2.59
N TYR A 154 -2.63 11.39 -2.01
CA TYR A 154 -1.86 11.43 -0.77
C TYR A 154 -2.53 10.61 0.35
N MET A 155 -3.82 10.84 0.59
CA MET A 155 -4.56 10.18 1.66
C MET A 155 -4.65 8.66 1.45
N MET A 156 -4.88 8.19 0.21
CA MET A 156 -4.96 6.76 -0.09
C MET A 156 -3.62 6.08 0.15
N VAL A 157 -2.53 6.61 -0.42
CA VAL A 157 -1.19 6.01 -0.24
C VAL A 157 -0.78 6.01 1.24
N ARG A 158 -1.08 7.10 1.97
CA ARG A 158 -0.80 7.17 3.41
C ARG A 158 -1.60 6.13 4.20
N SER A 159 -2.86 5.93 3.88
CA SER A 159 -3.72 4.95 4.58
C SER A 159 -3.23 3.53 4.32
N ASP A 160 -2.92 3.19 3.08
CA ASP A 160 -2.37 1.87 2.76
C ASP A 160 -0.99 1.64 3.41
N ALA A 161 -0.18 2.71 3.56
CA ALA A 161 1.07 2.64 4.32
C ALA A 161 0.83 2.35 5.80
N VAL A 162 -0.17 2.98 6.41
CA VAL A 162 -0.58 2.71 7.81
C VAL A 162 -0.99 1.25 7.96
N ASP A 163 -1.75 0.72 7.02
CA ASP A 163 -2.20 -0.67 7.05
C ASP A 163 -1.03 -1.66 7.04
N VAL A 164 -0.02 -1.47 6.17
CA VAL A 164 1.12 -2.40 6.10
C VAL A 164 2.09 -2.25 7.26
N VAL A 165 2.23 -1.06 7.85
CA VAL A 165 3.14 -0.82 8.97
C VAL A 165 2.49 -1.18 10.31
N TYR A 166 1.29 -0.70 10.56
CA TYR A 166 0.62 -0.81 11.85
C TYR A 166 -0.52 -1.83 11.89
N GLY A 167 -1.08 -2.23 10.76
CA GLY A 167 -2.11 -3.26 10.66
C GLY A 167 -1.61 -4.69 10.91
N THR A 168 -0.36 -4.86 11.35
CA THR A 168 0.29 -6.13 11.66
C THR A 168 0.38 -6.33 13.17
N LYS A 169 0.60 -7.58 13.61
CA LYS A 169 0.85 -7.86 15.03
C LYS A 169 2.06 -7.07 15.55
N ASP A 170 3.15 -7.07 14.79
CA ASP A 170 4.38 -6.35 15.16
C ASP A 170 4.14 -4.84 15.23
N GLY A 171 3.29 -4.29 14.34
CA GLY A 171 2.88 -2.88 14.38
C GLY A 171 2.09 -2.53 15.64
N PHE A 172 1.16 -3.39 16.05
CA PHE A 172 0.42 -3.22 17.31
C PHE A 172 1.34 -3.32 18.52
N ASP A 173 2.27 -4.28 18.52
CA ASP A 173 3.25 -4.46 19.59
C ASP A 173 4.17 -3.22 19.69
N ALA A 174 4.59 -2.65 18.55
CA ALA A 174 5.41 -1.42 18.51
C ALA A 174 4.68 -0.19 19.08
N LEU A 175 3.36 -0.14 18.94
CA LEU A 175 2.51 0.91 19.51
C LEU A 175 2.13 0.63 20.98
N ASN A 176 2.53 -0.51 21.54
CA ASN A 176 2.11 -0.99 22.85
C ASN A 176 0.57 -1.08 22.97
N ILE A 177 -0.11 -1.48 21.90
CA ILE A 177 -1.55 -1.65 21.82
C ILE A 177 -1.84 -3.15 21.72
N PRO A 178 -2.75 -3.71 22.54
CA PRO A 178 -3.13 -5.11 22.42
C PRO A 178 -3.72 -5.43 21.04
N TYR A 179 -3.18 -6.44 20.36
CA TYR A 179 -3.74 -6.92 19.10
C TYR A 179 -5.03 -7.69 19.38
N MET A 180 -6.16 -7.05 19.22
CA MET A 180 -7.49 -7.58 19.61
C MET A 180 -8.38 -7.99 18.43
N ALA A 181 -7.87 -7.98 17.20
CA ALA A 181 -8.67 -8.23 15.99
C ALA A 181 -9.43 -9.57 15.98
N HIS A 182 -9.06 -10.52 16.86
CA HIS A 182 -9.68 -11.85 16.95
C HIS A 182 -10.10 -12.23 18.35
N ILE A 183 -10.11 -11.30 19.28
CA ILE A 183 -10.60 -11.52 20.64
C ILE A 183 -12.11 -11.27 20.62
N LEU A 184 -12.88 -12.32 20.93
CA LEU A 184 -14.32 -12.16 21.12
C LEU A 184 -14.57 -11.21 22.27
N PRO A 185 -15.53 -10.26 22.15
CA PRO A 185 -15.92 -9.41 23.25
C PRO A 185 -16.39 -10.27 24.43
N GLN A 186 -16.00 -9.89 25.64
CA GLN A 186 -16.34 -10.64 26.86
C GLN A 186 -17.87 -10.65 27.12
N GLU A 187 -18.55 -9.61 26.62
CA GLU A 187 -20.00 -9.48 26.69
C GLU A 187 -20.57 -9.26 25.28
N LYS A 188 -21.76 -9.79 25.02
CA LYS A 188 -22.50 -9.50 23.80
C LYS A 188 -23.06 -8.08 23.87
N TRP A 189 -22.96 -7.36 22.77
CA TRP A 189 -23.61 -6.05 22.61
C TRP A 189 -25.12 -6.16 22.75
#